data_651ff0e0c210c36e1a338c9a209d0afd
#
_entry.id   651ff0e0c210c36e1a338c9a209d0afd
#
_cell.length_a   1.000
_cell.length_b   1.000
_cell.length_c   1.000
_cell.angle_alpha   90.00
_cell.angle_beta   90.00
_cell.angle_gamma   90.00
#
_symmetry.space_group_name_H-M   'P 1'
#
loop_
_entity.id
_entity.type
_entity.pdbx_description
1 polymer ?
#
loop_
_entity_poly.entity_id
_entity_poly.type
_entity_poly.pdbx_seq_one_letter_code
_entity_poly.pdbx_strand_id
1 'polypeptide(L)'
;KQYPDEITISNAGGFPIGVDINNILTVNSIPRSKRLTEILQKTGLVERSGQGVDKMFYYCIMESKPLPDYSKTDAYQVNLTFQAAIQDKAFLFFMKEVQESRAEKLNVFDLLTLDKIRKGINDSLDPNIIEKLRKEQLITVNEGTTYSLADKYKQFIPRKESIKGVTSQQLQKVNECFKTHDSISKSTLMETFNGVLTEKQVRNLISRMEQSGIIKRIGVGKATKYIKDWDKFKKYI
;
A
#
# COMPACT_ATOMS: atom_id res chain seq x y z
N LYS A 1 12.71 15.67 13.36
CA LYS A 1 12.53 14.62 14.37
C LYS A 1 12.56 13.27 13.67
N GLN A 2 13.21 12.29 14.27
CA GLN A 2 13.28 10.93 13.74
C GLN A 2 12.66 9.96 14.75
N TYR A 3 11.79 9.08 14.26
CA TYR A 3 11.16 8.00 15.00
C TYR A 3 11.50 6.67 14.30
N PRO A 4 11.23 5.49 14.90
CA PRO A 4 11.58 4.21 14.29
C PRO A 4 10.94 3.97 12.92
N ASP A 5 9.76 4.54 12.67
CA ASP A 5 8.92 4.31 11.49
C ASP A 5 8.61 5.58 10.69
N GLU A 6 9.07 6.75 11.14
CA GLU A 6 8.87 8.02 10.41
C GLU A 6 9.98 9.05 10.65
N ILE A 7 10.12 9.96 9.70
CA ILE A 7 10.95 11.17 9.80
C ILE A 7 10.06 12.38 9.55
N THR A 8 10.06 13.33 10.50
CA THR A 8 9.38 14.62 10.34
C THR A 8 10.41 15.75 10.26
N ILE A 9 10.31 16.58 9.23
CA ILE A 9 11.11 17.77 8.99
C ILE A 9 10.18 18.98 9.07
N SER A 10 10.53 19.94 9.92
CA SER A 10 9.73 21.16 10.12
C SER A 10 10.60 22.41 9.92
N ASN A 11 10.09 23.36 9.16
CA ASN A 11 10.71 24.66 8.91
C ASN A 11 9.73 25.78 9.23
N ALA A 12 10.23 26.84 9.88
CA ALA A 12 9.45 28.03 10.13
C ALA A 12 9.00 28.72 8.85
N GLY A 13 7.77 29.24 8.87
CA GLY A 13 7.07 29.89 7.77
C GLY A 13 6.38 28.87 6.83
N GLY A 14 5.08 29.10 6.49
CA GLY A 14 4.28 28.27 5.59
C GLY A 14 4.81 28.21 4.15
N PHE A 15 4.10 27.65 3.21
CA PHE A 15 4.49 27.68 1.80
C PHE A 15 4.64 29.11 1.25
N PRO A 16 5.51 29.35 0.26
CA PRO A 16 5.53 30.62 -0.46
C PRO A 16 4.17 30.91 -1.10
N ILE A 17 3.87 32.21 -1.31
CA ILE A 17 2.62 32.61 -1.97
C ILE A 17 2.52 31.94 -3.34
N GLY A 18 1.37 31.33 -3.62
CA GLY A 18 1.10 30.60 -4.86
C GLY A 18 1.58 29.15 -4.88
N VAL A 19 2.16 28.64 -3.77
CA VAL A 19 2.52 27.23 -3.60
C VAL A 19 1.61 26.59 -2.57
N ASP A 20 1.02 25.45 -2.92
CA ASP A 20 0.27 24.59 -2.02
C ASP A 20 0.52 23.10 -2.34
N ILE A 21 -0.06 22.21 -1.55
CA ILE A 21 0.12 20.76 -1.72
C ILE A 21 -0.43 20.23 -3.06
N ASN A 22 -1.42 20.91 -3.65
CA ASN A 22 -2.04 20.45 -4.90
C ASN A 22 -1.20 20.83 -6.13
N ASN A 23 -0.36 21.86 -6.03
CA ASN A 23 0.47 22.33 -7.13
C ASN A 23 1.98 22.16 -6.91
N ILE A 24 2.39 21.60 -5.78
CA ILE A 24 3.82 21.49 -5.37
C ILE A 24 4.70 20.71 -6.37
N LEU A 25 4.10 19.84 -7.18
CA LEU A 25 4.80 19.08 -8.24
C LEU A 25 4.82 19.81 -9.60
N THR A 26 4.02 20.87 -9.77
CA THR A 26 3.88 21.56 -11.05
C THR A 26 4.36 23.00 -11.02
N VAL A 27 4.45 23.57 -9.82
CA VAL A 27 4.90 24.97 -9.65
C VAL A 27 6.43 25.07 -9.78
N ASN A 28 6.87 26.13 -10.42
CA ASN A 28 8.31 26.42 -10.46
C ASN A 28 8.86 26.74 -9.07
N SER A 29 10.17 26.46 -8.86
CA SER A 29 10.83 26.78 -7.59
C SER A 29 10.71 28.27 -7.26
N ILE A 30 10.11 28.59 -6.13
CA ILE A 30 9.90 29.95 -5.61
C ILE A 30 10.71 30.12 -4.31
N PRO A 31 12.00 30.51 -4.38
CA PRO A 31 12.81 30.68 -3.20
C PRO A 31 12.39 31.93 -2.40
N ARG A 32 12.21 31.82 -1.08
CA ARG A 32 11.93 32.96 -0.19
C ARG A 32 13.07 33.94 -0.12
N SER A 33 14.30 33.43 -0.08
CA SER A 33 15.52 34.22 -0.04
C SER A 33 16.35 33.94 -1.29
N LYS A 34 16.22 34.77 -2.31
CA LYS A 34 16.97 34.65 -3.57
C LYS A 34 18.48 34.62 -3.35
N ARG A 35 18.98 35.55 -2.50
CA ARG A 35 20.42 35.66 -2.20
C ARG A 35 20.97 34.40 -1.53
N LEU A 36 20.26 33.86 -0.52
CA LEU A 36 20.66 32.63 0.17
C LEU A 36 20.67 31.45 -0.81
N THR A 37 19.62 31.32 -1.62
CA THR A 37 19.51 30.27 -2.61
C THR A 37 20.64 30.33 -3.65
N GLU A 38 21.03 31.55 -4.10
CA GLU A 38 22.14 31.73 -5.03
C GLU A 38 23.48 31.29 -4.40
N ILE A 39 23.74 31.61 -3.14
CA ILE A 39 24.93 31.17 -2.42
C ILE A 39 24.95 29.64 -2.32
N LEU A 40 23.86 29.05 -1.87
CA LEU A 40 23.74 27.59 -1.73
C LEU A 40 23.85 26.86 -3.08
N GLN A 41 23.37 27.48 -4.16
CA GLN A 41 23.52 26.94 -5.51
C GLN A 41 25.00 26.99 -5.98
N LYS A 42 25.69 28.11 -5.74
CA LYS A 42 27.11 28.24 -6.09
C LYS A 42 27.99 27.25 -5.32
N THR A 43 27.60 26.87 -4.13
CA THR A 43 28.28 25.84 -3.31
C THR A 43 27.85 24.40 -3.65
N GLY A 44 26.93 24.21 -4.59
CA GLY A 44 26.43 22.89 -4.96
C GLY A 44 25.47 22.24 -3.95
N LEU A 45 25.04 22.97 -2.92
CA LEU A 45 24.15 22.45 -1.87
C LEU A 45 22.67 22.47 -2.26
N VAL A 46 22.27 23.27 -3.25
CA VAL A 46 20.89 23.39 -3.72
C VAL A 46 20.86 23.40 -5.25
N GLU A 47 19.97 22.60 -5.81
CA GLU A 47 19.59 22.66 -7.24
C GLU A 47 18.36 23.57 -7.39
N ARG A 48 18.37 24.50 -8.36
CA ARG A 48 17.22 25.40 -8.63
C ARG A 48 16.18 24.80 -9.59
N SER A 49 16.38 23.57 -10.02
CA SER A 49 15.53 22.90 -11.03
C SER A 49 14.13 22.50 -10.52
N GLY A 50 13.81 22.71 -9.23
CA GLY A 50 12.54 22.27 -8.65
C GLY A 50 12.43 20.76 -8.40
N GLN A 51 13.45 19.99 -8.80
CA GLN A 51 13.42 18.52 -8.77
C GLN A 51 13.42 17.89 -7.37
N GLY A 52 13.61 18.68 -6.31
CA GLY A 52 13.68 18.15 -4.95
C GLY A 52 12.37 17.47 -4.52
N VAL A 53 11.25 18.11 -4.80
CA VAL A 53 9.92 17.56 -4.49
C VAL A 53 9.63 16.33 -5.35
N ASP A 54 9.89 16.41 -6.65
CA ASP A 54 9.72 15.29 -7.57
C ASP A 54 10.52 14.06 -7.13
N LYS A 55 11.79 14.26 -6.72
CA LYS A 55 12.64 13.18 -6.19
C LYS A 55 12.04 12.54 -4.93
N MET A 56 11.47 13.34 -4.01
CA MET A 56 10.82 12.81 -2.81
C MET A 56 9.63 11.91 -3.14
N PHE A 57 8.72 12.37 -4.00
CA PHE A 57 7.58 11.57 -4.46
C PHE A 57 8.03 10.35 -5.25
N TYR A 58 8.99 10.52 -6.17
CA TYR A 58 9.57 9.45 -6.98
C TYR A 58 10.06 8.30 -6.10
N TYR A 59 10.94 8.58 -5.13
CA TYR A 59 11.51 7.54 -4.28
C TYR A 59 10.48 6.91 -3.33
N CYS A 60 9.52 7.66 -2.82
CA CYS A 60 8.44 7.09 -2.01
C CYS A 60 7.64 6.05 -2.81
N ILE A 61 7.29 6.35 -4.07
CA ILE A 61 6.53 5.41 -4.91
C ILE A 61 7.39 4.21 -5.30
N MET A 62 8.65 4.43 -5.73
CA MET A 62 9.57 3.37 -6.11
C MET A 62 9.83 2.38 -4.97
N GLU A 63 9.85 2.85 -3.73
CA GLU A 63 10.01 2.06 -2.53
C GLU A 63 8.67 1.53 -1.97
N SER A 64 7.57 1.77 -2.68
CA SER A 64 6.21 1.43 -2.23
C SER A 64 5.90 1.94 -0.81
N LYS A 65 6.35 3.14 -0.50
CA LYS A 65 6.08 3.85 0.76
C LYS A 65 4.92 4.84 0.59
N PRO A 66 4.30 5.28 1.69
CA PRO A 66 3.37 6.40 1.65
C PRO A 66 4.00 7.63 0.99
N LEU A 67 3.20 8.40 0.26
CA LEU A 67 3.65 9.66 -0.31
C LEU A 67 4.09 10.63 0.79
N PRO A 68 4.96 11.61 0.47
CA PRO A 68 5.34 12.67 1.40
C PRO A 68 4.08 13.38 1.94
N ASP A 69 3.94 13.43 3.26
CA ASP A 69 2.77 14.01 3.92
C ASP A 69 3.07 15.43 4.41
N TYR A 70 2.30 16.37 3.89
CA TYR A 70 2.33 17.79 4.26
C TYR A 70 1.09 18.23 5.04
N SER A 71 0.24 17.33 5.48
CA SER A 71 -1.07 17.62 6.11
C SER A 71 -0.97 18.47 7.38
N LYS A 72 0.19 18.47 8.06
CA LYS A 72 0.46 19.28 9.26
C LYS A 72 1.10 20.63 8.93
N THR A 73 1.14 21.03 7.66
CA THR A 73 1.65 22.34 7.25
C THR A 73 0.58 23.41 7.45
N ASP A 74 0.99 24.57 7.96
CA ASP A 74 0.12 25.73 8.17
C ASP A 74 0.79 27.02 7.65
N ALA A 75 0.21 28.20 7.99
CA ALA A 75 0.75 29.49 7.59
C ALA A 75 2.10 29.84 8.28
N TYR A 76 2.42 29.17 9.36
CA TYR A 76 3.59 29.49 10.20
C TYR A 76 4.73 28.49 10.06
N GLN A 77 4.45 27.27 9.58
CA GLN A 77 5.49 26.28 9.34
C GLN A 77 5.12 25.28 8.26
N VAL A 78 6.12 24.84 7.51
CA VAL A 78 6.01 23.67 6.62
C VAL A 78 6.42 22.43 7.41
N ASN A 79 5.55 21.44 7.46
CA ASN A 79 5.79 20.13 8.06
C ASN A 79 5.75 19.06 6.98
N LEU A 80 6.84 18.31 6.85
CA LEU A 80 6.97 17.20 5.93
C LEU A 80 7.25 15.92 6.70
N THR A 81 6.41 14.92 6.54
CA THR A 81 6.58 13.61 7.16
C THR A 81 6.78 12.53 6.10
N PHE A 82 7.81 11.70 6.29
CA PHE A 82 8.05 10.48 5.54
C PHE A 82 7.82 9.27 6.42
N GLN A 83 7.05 8.31 5.94
CA GLN A 83 6.84 7.03 6.62
C GLN A 83 7.74 5.94 6.02
N ALA A 84 8.29 5.07 6.89
CA ALA A 84 9.22 4.01 6.49
C ALA A 84 8.51 2.73 6.02
N ALA A 85 7.26 2.51 6.40
CA ALA A 85 6.52 1.28 6.14
C ALA A 85 6.31 1.03 4.65
N ILE A 86 6.67 -0.15 4.17
CA ILE A 86 6.36 -0.61 2.81
C ILE A 86 4.88 -0.99 2.76
N GLN A 87 4.11 -0.32 1.89
CA GLN A 87 2.66 -0.55 1.74
C GLN A 87 2.36 -1.84 0.97
N ASP A 88 3.13 -2.12 -0.08
CA ASP A 88 2.89 -3.24 -0.98
C ASP A 88 4.22 -3.80 -1.50
N LYS A 89 4.59 -4.97 -1.02
CA LYS A 89 5.83 -5.65 -1.44
C LYS A 89 5.78 -6.09 -2.90
N ALA A 90 4.61 -6.48 -3.41
CA ALA A 90 4.47 -6.88 -4.80
C ALA A 90 4.72 -5.68 -5.72
N PHE A 91 4.19 -4.51 -5.37
CA PHE A 91 4.43 -3.27 -6.10
C PHE A 91 5.90 -2.85 -6.05
N LEU A 92 6.56 -2.98 -4.89
CA LEU A 92 7.99 -2.72 -4.77
C LEU A 92 8.81 -3.56 -5.75
N PHE A 93 8.56 -4.88 -5.83
CA PHE A 93 9.28 -5.76 -6.75
C PHE A 93 8.93 -5.47 -8.22
N PHE A 94 7.66 -5.20 -8.52
CA PHE A 94 7.24 -4.77 -9.84
C PHE A 94 7.96 -3.50 -10.30
N MET A 95 8.05 -2.48 -9.45
CA MET A 95 8.73 -1.23 -9.78
C MET A 95 10.24 -1.41 -9.98
N LYS A 96 10.89 -2.30 -9.23
CA LYS A 96 12.30 -2.66 -9.46
C LYS A 96 12.51 -3.30 -10.83
N GLU A 97 11.68 -4.29 -11.19
CA GLU A 97 11.74 -4.93 -12.51
C GLU A 97 11.50 -3.92 -13.63
N VAL A 98 10.49 -3.05 -13.47
CA VAL A 98 10.19 -1.99 -14.44
C VAL A 98 11.40 -1.07 -14.64
N GLN A 99 12.07 -0.69 -13.57
CA GLN A 99 13.25 0.18 -13.65
C GLN A 99 14.46 -0.51 -14.30
N GLU A 100 14.71 -1.78 -13.98
CA GLU A 100 15.82 -2.56 -14.52
C GLU A 100 15.65 -2.92 -16.01
N SER A 101 14.40 -3.11 -16.44
CA SER A 101 14.07 -3.48 -17.82
C SER A 101 14.06 -2.30 -18.80
N ARG A 102 14.30 -1.06 -18.36
CA ARG A 102 14.09 0.16 -19.16
C ARG A 102 15.36 1.00 -19.28
N ALA A 103 15.55 1.54 -20.48
CA ALA A 103 16.61 2.52 -20.73
C ALA A 103 16.27 3.90 -20.17
N GLU A 104 14.99 4.31 -20.21
CA GLU A 104 14.51 5.58 -19.69
C GLU A 104 13.71 5.40 -18.40
N LYS A 105 13.96 6.30 -17.44
CA LYS A 105 13.23 6.31 -16.17
C LYS A 105 11.82 6.88 -16.38
N LEU A 106 10.86 6.31 -15.67
CA LEU A 106 9.53 6.89 -15.54
C LEU A 106 9.64 8.25 -14.81
N ASN A 107 8.83 9.21 -15.21
CA ASN A 107 8.74 10.48 -14.49
C ASN A 107 7.79 10.34 -13.27
N VAL A 108 7.76 11.35 -12.41
CA VAL A 108 6.96 11.33 -11.17
C VAL A 108 5.46 11.18 -11.45
N PHE A 109 4.94 11.74 -12.55
CA PHE A 109 3.52 11.65 -12.90
C PHE A 109 3.15 10.26 -13.43
N ASP A 110 4.05 9.60 -14.18
CA ASP A 110 3.89 8.20 -14.57
C ASP A 110 3.75 7.31 -13.31
N LEU A 111 4.64 7.53 -12.33
CA LEU A 111 4.66 6.76 -11.09
C LEU A 111 3.41 7.02 -10.21
N LEU A 112 2.98 8.27 -10.09
CA LEU A 112 1.75 8.63 -9.38
C LEU A 112 0.53 7.96 -10.02
N THR A 113 0.50 7.89 -11.34
CA THR A 113 -0.58 7.21 -12.07
C THR A 113 -0.57 5.71 -11.80
N LEU A 114 0.60 5.07 -11.83
CA LEU A 114 0.74 3.64 -11.48
C LEU A 114 0.32 3.37 -10.01
N ASP A 115 0.70 4.24 -9.07
CA ASP A 115 0.30 4.10 -7.67
C ASP A 115 -1.21 4.27 -7.46
N LYS A 116 -1.85 5.22 -8.18
CA LYS A 116 -3.32 5.37 -8.19
C LYS A 116 -4.01 4.11 -8.72
N ILE A 117 -3.56 3.60 -9.88
CA ILE A 117 -4.13 2.39 -10.51
C ILE A 117 -3.97 1.19 -9.56
N ARG A 118 -2.80 1.02 -8.93
CA ARG A 118 -2.56 -0.01 -7.92
C ARG A 118 -3.57 0.05 -6.77
N LYS A 119 -3.90 1.26 -6.33
CA LYS A 119 -4.89 1.50 -5.25
C LYS A 119 -6.35 1.38 -5.71
N GLY A 120 -6.58 1.08 -7.00
CA GLY A 120 -7.92 1.01 -7.58
C GLY A 120 -8.55 2.38 -7.85
N ILE A 121 -7.76 3.45 -7.79
CA ILE A 121 -8.22 4.82 -8.05
C ILE A 121 -8.06 5.08 -9.55
N ASN A 122 -9.18 5.08 -10.27
CA ASN A 122 -9.20 5.31 -11.72
C ASN A 122 -9.76 6.69 -12.11
N ASP A 123 -10.10 7.50 -11.12
CA ASP A 123 -10.67 8.83 -11.35
C ASP A 123 -9.58 9.85 -11.68
N SER A 124 -9.89 10.76 -12.62
CA SER A 124 -9.02 11.89 -12.96
C SER A 124 -7.59 11.52 -13.37
N LEU A 125 -7.45 10.44 -14.15
CA LEU A 125 -6.18 10.04 -14.75
C LEU A 125 -5.94 10.81 -16.05
N ASP A 126 -4.69 11.24 -16.28
CA ASP A 126 -4.32 11.93 -17.54
C ASP A 126 -4.33 10.95 -18.71
N PRO A 127 -5.13 11.18 -19.77
CA PRO A 127 -5.21 10.31 -20.93
C PRO A 127 -3.86 10.09 -21.62
N ASN A 128 -2.99 11.11 -21.68
CA ASN A 128 -1.68 11.00 -22.33
C ASN A 128 -0.75 10.07 -21.55
N ILE A 129 -0.77 10.15 -20.21
CA ILE A 129 0.01 9.27 -19.36
C ILE A 129 -0.53 7.83 -19.46
N ILE A 130 -1.84 7.65 -19.46
CA ILE A 130 -2.47 6.35 -19.64
C ILE A 130 -2.06 5.71 -20.98
N GLU A 131 -2.12 6.47 -22.09
CA GLU A 131 -1.72 5.97 -23.39
C GLU A 131 -0.24 5.55 -23.42
N LYS A 132 0.64 6.38 -22.81
CA LYS A 132 2.06 6.05 -22.64
C LYS A 132 2.26 4.75 -21.87
N LEU A 133 1.67 4.65 -20.67
CA LEU A 133 1.82 3.47 -19.81
C LEU A 133 1.27 2.19 -20.44
N ARG A 134 0.20 2.33 -21.25
CA ARG A 134 -0.38 1.22 -22.04
C ARG A 134 0.56 0.78 -23.16
N LYS A 135 1.12 1.70 -23.94
CA LYS A 135 2.11 1.40 -24.99
C LYS A 135 3.33 0.69 -24.41
N GLU A 136 3.72 1.07 -23.22
CA GLU A 136 4.84 0.48 -22.46
C GLU A 136 4.47 -0.82 -21.74
N GLN A 137 3.22 -1.29 -21.88
CA GLN A 137 2.73 -2.54 -21.28
C GLN A 137 2.84 -2.57 -19.75
N LEU A 138 2.71 -1.42 -19.09
CA LEU A 138 2.74 -1.31 -17.63
C LEU A 138 1.34 -1.39 -17.01
N ILE A 139 0.31 -1.15 -17.82
CA ILE A 139 -1.09 -1.23 -17.41
C ILE A 139 -1.92 -2.03 -18.43
N THR A 140 -3.03 -2.59 -17.97
CA THR A 140 -4.05 -3.24 -18.78
C THR A 140 -5.39 -2.52 -18.62
N VAL A 141 -6.21 -2.55 -19.67
CA VAL A 141 -7.57 -2.01 -19.66
C VAL A 141 -8.53 -3.13 -19.30
N ASN A 142 -9.37 -2.92 -18.31
CA ASN A 142 -10.44 -3.83 -17.92
C ASN A 142 -11.78 -3.39 -18.56
N GLU A 143 -12.81 -4.19 -18.39
CA GLU A 143 -14.16 -3.82 -18.79
C GLU A 143 -14.59 -2.49 -18.16
N GLY A 144 -15.17 -1.58 -18.96
CA GLY A 144 -15.74 -0.32 -18.48
C GLY A 144 -14.76 0.82 -18.21
N THR A 145 -13.64 0.92 -18.91
CA THR A 145 -12.66 2.05 -18.77
C THR A 145 -11.89 2.09 -17.46
N THR A 146 -11.81 0.99 -16.73
CA THR A 146 -10.93 0.88 -15.57
C THR A 146 -9.57 0.29 -15.96
N TYR A 147 -8.54 0.65 -15.21
CA TYR A 147 -7.17 0.21 -15.45
C TYR A 147 -6.66 -0.63 -14.30
N SER A 148 -5.81 -1.59 -14.60
CA SER A 148 -5.06 -2.35 -13.62
C SER A 148 -3.59 -2.42 -14.03
N LEU A 149 -2.71 -2.70 -13.06
CA LEU A 149 -1.30 -2.95 -13.39
C LEU A 149 -1.18 -4.17 -14.29
N ALA A 150 -0.15 -4.18 -15.14
CA ALA A 150 0.12 -5.25 -16.09
C ALA A 150 0.19 -6.63 -15.42
N ASP A 151 -0.04 -7.69 -16.19
CA ASP A 151 -0.04 -9.06 -15.67
C ASP A 151 1.29 -9.47 -15.02
N LYS A 152 2.39 -8.84 -15.41
CA LYS A 152 3.69 -8.96 -14.71
C LYS A 152 3.61 -8.64 -13.22
N TYR A 153 2.77 -7.69 -12.81
CA TYR A 153 2.56 -7.39 -11.39
C TYR A 153 1.99 -8.58 -10.62
N LYS A 154 1.11 -9.36 -11.25
CA LYS A 154 0.46 -10.52 -10.63
C LYS A 154 1.45 -11.60 -10.17
N GLN A 155 2.62 -11.71 -10.82
CA GLN A 155 3.64 -12.69 -10.43
C GLN A 155 4.28 -12.37 -9.06
N PHE A 156 4.29 -11.09 -8.66
CA PHE A 156 4.82 -10.65 -7.38
C PHE A 156 3.80 -10.72 -6.24
N ILE A 157 2.51 -10.84 -6.57
CA ILE A 157 1.47 -10.99 -5.56
C ILE A 157 1.63 -12.38 -4.93
N PRO A 158 1.86 -12.48 -3.60
CA PRO A 158 1.93 -13.77 -2.95
C PRO A 158 0.66 -14.57 -3.27
N ARG A 159 0.83 -15.76 -3.84
CA ARG A 159 -0.31 -16.66 -4.04
C ARG A 159 -0.85 -17.00 -2.68
N LYS A 160 -2.10 -16.60 -2.40
CA LYS A 160 -2.76 -17.06 -1.19
C LYS A 160 -2.85 -18.57 -1.24
N GLU A 161 -2.32 -19.22 -0.21
CA GLU A 161 -2.50 -20.65 -0.07
C GLU A 161 -4.01 -20.93 0.08
N SER A 162 -4.48 -22.01 -0.50
CA SER A 162 -5.86 -22.45 -0.36
C SER A 162 -5.93 -23.73 0.47
N ILE A 163 -6.85 -23.78 1.41
CA ILE A 163 -7.12 -25.02 2.13
C ILE A 163 -8.17 -25.79 1.33
N LYS A 164 -7.83 -27.02 0.92
CA LYS A 164 -8.74 -27.85 0.12
C LYS A 164 -10.12 -27.95 0.79
N GLY A 165 -11.14 -27.45 0.09
CA GLY A 165 -12.54 -27.46 0.55
C GLY A 165 -12.88 -26.44 1.64
N VAL A 166 -12.09 -25.37 1.78
CA VAL A 166 -12.42 -24.18 2.56
C VAL A 166 -12.40 -22.98 1.62
N THR A 167 -13.47 -22.20 1.58
CA THR A 167 -13.58 -21.03 0.72
C THR A 167 -12.93 -19.82 1.36
N SER A 168 -12.48 -18.86 0.55
CA SER A 168 -11.94 -17.59 1.04
C SER A 168 -12.94 -16.84 1.91
N GLN A 169 -14.24 -16.88 1.57
CA GLN A 169 -15.30 -16.28 2.38
C GLN A 169 -15.43 -16.92 3.77
N GLN A 170 -15.28 -18.25 3.85
CA GLN A 170 -15.28 -18.96 5.13
C GLN A 170 -14.10 -18.56 6.00
N LEU A 171 -12.90 -18.48 5.41
CA LEU A 171 -11.69 -18.04 6.12
C LEU A 171 -11.80 -16.60 6.59
N GLN A 172 -12.39 -15.72 5.79
CA GLN A 172 -12.61 -14.32 6.15
C GLN A 172 -13.56 -14.19 7.35
N LYS A 173 -14.71 -14.90 7.36
CA LYS A 173 -15.65 -14.92 8.49
C LYS A 173 -14.98 -15.48 9.77
N VAL A 174 -14.22 -16.55 9.66
CA VAL A 174 -13.45 -17.09 10.79
C VAL A 174 -12.44 -16.07 11.31
N ASN A 175 -11.76 -15.33 10.41
CA ASN A 175 -10.84 -14.28 10.80
C ASN A 175 -11.53 -13.14 11.56
N GLU A 176 -12.75 -12.76 11.16
CA GLU A 176 -13.56 -11.77 11.87
C GLU A 176 -13.89 -12.22 13.29
N CYS A 177 -14.22 -13.50 13.49
CA CYS A 177 -14.41 -14.05 14.83
C CYS A 177 -13.16 -13.91 15.70
N PHE A 178 -11.98 -14.12 15.14
CA PHE A 178 -10.72 -13.96 15.86
C PHE A 178 -10.31 -12.51 16.11
N LYS A 179 -10.96 -11.52 15.48
CA LYS A 179 -10.77 -10.11 15.83
C LYS A 179 -11.44 -9.73 17.14
N THR A 180 -12.51 -10.44 17.50
CA THR A 180 -13.33 -10.18 18.68
C THR A 180 -13.07 -11.16 19.81
N HIS A 181 -12.41 -12.29 19.54
CA HIS A 181 -12.18 -13.37 20.52
C HIS A 181 -10.77 -13.94 20.35
N ASP A 182 -10.01 -14.05 21.41
CA ASP A 182 -8.70 -14.71 21.42
C ASP A 182 -8.78 -16.22 21.13
N SER A 183 -9.92 -16.83 21.46
CA SER A 183 -10.20 -18.23 21.17
C SER A 183 -11.66 -18.42 20.77
N ILE A 184 -11.94 -19.29 19.82
CA ILE A 184 -13.28 -19.58 19.34
C ILE A 184 -13.66 -21.04 19.66
N SER A 185 -14.94 -21.26 19.91
CA SER A 185 -15.50 -22.60 20.12
C SER A 185 -16.26 -23.08 18.87
N LYS A 186 -16.62 -24.36 18.84
CA LYS A 186 -17.52 -24.87 17.81
C LYS A 186 -18.87 -24.14 17.82
N SER A 187 -19.43 -23.82 19.00
CA SER A 187 -20.70 -23.07 19.13
C SER A 187 -20.57 -21.67 18.52
N THR A 188 -19.48 -20.97 18.78
CA THR A 188 -19.22 -19.64 18.18
C THR A 188 -19.22 -19.70 16.65
N LEU A 189 -18.57 -20.73 16.07
CA LEU A 189 -18.58 -20.91 14.61
C LEU A 189 -19.97 -21.31 14.08
N MET A 190 -20.72 -22.12 14.83
CA MET A 190 -22.11 -22.44 14.45
C MET A 190 -23.01 -21.20 14.41
N GLU A 191 -22.86 -20.29 15.36
CA GLU A 191 -23.56 -19.01 15.37
C GLU A 191 -23.14 -18.11 14.20
N THR A 192 -21.84 -18.01 13.95
CA THR A 192 -21.29 -17.21 12.85
C THR A 192 -21.75 -17.69 11.47
N PHE A 193 -21.89 -18.99 11.30
CA PHE A 193 -22.34 -19.61 10.04
C PHE A 193 -23.81 -20.05 10.07
N ASN A 194 -24.60 -19.55 11.01
CA ASN A 194 -26.03 -19.91 11.12
C ASN A 194 -26.75 -19.66 9.79
N GLY A 195 -27.53 -20.66 9.35
CA GLY A 195 -28.25 -20.64 8.07
C GLY A 195 -27.38 -20.80 6.81
N VAL A 196 -26.03 -20.82 6.94
CA VAL A 196 -25.09 -20.96 5.81
C VAL A 196 -24.43 -22.33 5.79
N LEU A 197 -24.02 -22.84 6.94
CA LEU A 197 -23.37 -24.15 7.08
C LEU A 197 -24.12 -25.04 8.08
N THR A 198 -24.23 -26.31 7.74
CA THR A 198 -24.72 -27.34 8.67
C THR A 198 -23.66 -27.66 9.73
N GLU A 199 -24.07 -28.25 10.84
CA GLU A 199 -23.14 -28.67 11.91
C GLU A 199 -22.02 -29.57 11.38
N LYS A 200 -22.33 -30.49 10.47
CA LYS A 200 -21.34 -31.35 9.82
C LYS A 200 -20.31 -30.55 9.00
N GLN A 201 -20.77 -29.54 8.28
CA GLN A 201 -19.91 -28.67 7.49
C GLN A 201 -19.00 -27.80 8.37
N VAL A 202 -19.50 -27.29 9.50
CA VAL A 202 -18.69 -26.56 10.50
C VAL A 202 -17.62 -27.46 11.11
N ARG A 203 -17.97 -28.72 11.47
CA ARG A 203 -16.97 -29.70 11.96
C ARG A 203 -15.90 -29.97 10.91
N ASN A 204 -16.27 -30.14 9.64
CA ASN A 204 -15.31 -30.33 8.54
C ASN A 204 -14.43 -29.11 8.32
N LEU A 205 -14.98 -27.91 8.41
CA LEU A 205 -14.25 -26.66 8.32
C LEU A 205 -13.17 -26.57 9.42
N ILE A 206 -13.55 -26.83 10.67
CA ILE A 206 -12.62 -26.88 11.82
C ILE A 206 -11.52 -27.91 11.58
N SER A 207 -11.88 -29.13 11.20
CA SER A 207 -10.89 -30.20 10.97
C SER A 207 -9.87 -29.84 9.88
N ARG A 208 -10.31 -29.22 8.78
CA ARG A 208 -9.42 -28.78 7.68
C ARG A 208 -8.51 -27.63 8.10
N MET A 209 -9.03 -26.67 8.87
CA MET A 209 -8.22 -25.59 9.41
C MET A 209 -7.19 -26.08 10.44
N GLU A 210 -7.55 -27.07 11.26
CA GLU A 210 -6.65 -27.71 12.21
C GLU A 210 -5.56 -28.53 11.49
N GLN A 211 -5.92 -29.31 10.47
CA GLN A 211 -4.97 -30.05 9.62
C GLN A 211 -3.99 -29.15 8.87
N SER A 212 -4.44 -27.98 8.42
CA SER A 212 -3.55 -26.98 7.80
C SER A 212 -2.70 -26.22 8.82
N GLY A 213 -2.98 -26.41 10.10
CA GLY A 213 -2.25 -25.80 11.22
C GLY A 213 -2.51 -24.31 11.41
N ILE A 214 -3.54 -23.73 10.73
CA ILE A 214 -3.91 -22.32 10.90
C ILE A 214 -4.67 -22.05 12.21
N ILE A 215 -5.26 -23.11 12.80
CA ILE A 215 -5.80 -23.09 14.15
C ILE A 215 -5.23 -24.24 14.95
N LYS A 216 -5.12 -24.05 16.25
CA LYS A 216 -4.67 -25.06 17.21
C LYS A 216 -5.78 -25.31 18.24
N ARG A 217 -6.01 -26.59 18.51
CA ARG A 217 -6.97 -27.02 19.51
C ARG A 217 -6.41 -26.84 20.93
N ILE A 218 -7.23 -26.29 21.83
CA ILE A 218 -6.95 -26.22 23.27
C ILE A 218 -8.14 -26.77 24.04
N GLY A 219 -7.87 -27.42 25.16
CA GLY A 219 -8.90 -28.07 25.98
C GLY A 219 -9.39 -29.43 25.44
N VAL A 220 -10.25 -30.08 26.21
CA VAL A 220 -10.78 -31.43 25.91
C VAL A 220 -12.28 -31.46 26.14
N GLY A 221 -13.00 -32.25 25.36
CA GLY A 221 -14.44 -32.46 25.51
C GLY A 221 -15.27 -31.19 25.24
N LYS A 222 -16.19 -30.88 26.13
CA LYS A 222 -17.08 -29.69 26.00
C LYS A 222 -16.33 -28.36 26.14
N ALA A 223 -15.16 -28.32 26.73
CA ALA A 223 -14.32 -27.14 26.91
C ALA A 223 -13.34 -26.90 25.74
N THR A 224 -13.48 -27.63 24.63
CA THR A 224 -12.63 -27.48 23.47
C THR A 224 -12.82 -26.09 22.84
N LYS A 225 -11.68 -25.38 22.69
CA LYS A 225 -11.57 -24.11 21.97
C LYS A 225 -10.46 -24.18 20.94
N TYR A 226 -10.43 -23.24 20.05
CA TYR A 226 -9.43 -23.12 19.01
C TYR A 226 -8.78 -21.74 19.09
N ILE A 227 -7.45 -21.69 18.97
CA ILE A 227 -6.68 -20.46 18.89
C ILE A 227 -6.07 -20.34 17.50
N LYS A 228 -5.87 -19.13 17.04
CA LYS A 228 -5.32 -18.83 15.74
C LYS A 228 -3.81 -18.86 15.75
N ASP A 229 -3.20 -19.54 14.79
CA ASP A 229 -1.79 -19.38 14.46
C ASP A 229 -1.64 -18.21 13.47
N TRP A 230 -1.25 -17.03 13.98
CA TRP A 230 -1.22 -15.79 13.20
C TRP A 230 -0.28 -15.86 12.00
N ASP A 231 0.89 -16.47 12.14
CA ASP A 231 1.91 -16.50 11.07
C ASP A 231 1.46 -17.40 9.92
N LYS A 232 0.82 -18.51 10.23
CA LYS A 232 0.28 -19.40 9.22
C LYS A 232 -1.00 -18.83 8.59
N PHE A 233 -1.89 -18.25 9.39
CA PHE A 233 -3.18 -17.74 8.91
C PHE A 233 -3.02 -16.60 7.88
N LYS A 234 -1.98 -15.74 8.04
CA LYS A 234 -1.67 -14.67 7.08
C LYS A 234 -1.41 -15.16 5.66
N LYS A 235 -1.02 -16.42 5.46
CA LYS A 235 -0.77 -17.00 4.13
C LYS A 235 -2.05 -17.27 3.34
N TYR A 236 -3.20 -17.31 4.02
CA TYR A 236 -4.50 -17.72 3.46
C TYR A 236 -5.50 -16.56 3.35
N ILE A 237 -5.23 -15.41 3.97
CA ILE A 237 -6.03 -14.19 3.92
C ILE A 237 -5.25 -13.10 3.20
#